data_a5e4b717a740365d2f861c15a1d6ae4c
#
_entry.id   a5e4b717a740365d2f861c15a1d6ae4c
#
_cell.length_a   1.000
_cell.length_b   1.000
_cell.length_c   1.000
_cell.angle_alpha   90.00
_cell.angle_beta   90.00
_cell.angle_gamma   90.00
#
_symmetry.space_group_name_H-M   'P 1'
#
loop_
_entity.id
_entity.type
_entity.pdbx_description
1 polymer ?
#
loop_
_entity_poly.entity_id
_entity_poly.type
_entity_poly.pdbx_seq_one_letter_code
_entity_poly.pdbx_strand_id
1 'polypeptide(L)'
;TATRYQYMYGTDFLVAPVYQNTKADKEGNDIRNGIYLPEGTWIDYFSGEKYEGNRILSNFDTPVWKLPVFVKNGAIIPMTQPNNNVSEIDPSLRIYEFYPNRHTATVEYDDDGVTEAYRQEKSVSTLIESNVDAKNRVTITIHPTAGSFDGFVKDKKTELRINVTEKPKK
;
A
#
# COMPACT_ATOMS: atom_id res chain seq x y z
N THR A 1 18.80 3.69 -18.78
CA THR A 1 18.82 3.36 -17.35
C THR A 1 17.53 2.61 -16.98
N ALA A 2 17.66 1.53 -16.22
CA ALA A 2 16.56 0.61 -15.89
C ALA A 2 15.38 1.27 -15.14
N THR A 3 15.64 2.41 -14.48
CA THR A 3 14.63 3.14 -13.68
C THR A 3 13.84 4.18 -14.47
N ARG A 4 14.09 4.32 -15.77
CA ARG A 4 13.33 5.25 -16.60
C ARG A 4 11.87 4.79 -16.68
N TYR A 5 10.94 5.72 -16.46
CA TYR A 5 9.49 5.47 -16.49
C TYR A 5 8.96 4.55 -15.37
N GLN A 6 9.64 4.48 -14.25
CA GLN A 6 9.11 3.93 -13.02
C GLN A 6 9.32 4.92 -11.87
N TYR A 7 8.49 4.84 -10.86
CA TYR A 7 8.58 5.72 -9.69
C TYR A 7 8.04 5.05 -8.43
N MET A 8 8.49 5.55 -7.30
CA MET A 8 7.90 5.21 -6.01
C MET A 8 6.70 6.12 -5.75
N TYR A 9 5.58 5.53 -5.37
CA TYR A 9 4.44 6.23 -4.84
C TYR A 9 4.39 6.02 -3.32
N GLY A 10 4.77 7.06 -2.59
CA GLY A 10 5.09 6.93 -1.17
C GLY A 10 6.31 6.03 -0.93
N THR A 11 6.35 5.37 0.21
CA THR A 11 7.45 4.49 0.62
C THR A 11 7.24 3.03 0.22
N ASP A 12 6.00 2.64 -0.07
CA ASP A 12 5.57 1.25 -0.12
C ASP A 12 5.15 0.74 -1.50
N PHE A 13 4.87 1.65 -2.45
CA PHE A 13 4.49 1.28 -3.81
C PHE A 13 5.54 1.62 -4.84
N LEU A 14 5.79 0.69 -5.74
CA LEU A 14 6.54 0.92 -6.96
C LEU A 14 5.61 0.80 -8.15
N VAL A 15 5.56 1.83 -8.98
CA VAL A 15 4.70 1.92 -10.15
C VAL A 15 5.57 1.92 -11.41
N ALA A 16 5.28 1.03 -12.35
CA ALA A 16 6.05 0.86 -13.57
C ALA A 16 5.16 0.93 -14.82
N PRO A 17 4.76 2.14 -15.27
CA PRO A 17 3.88 2.30 -16.43
C PRO A 17 4.40 1.61 -17.69
N VAL A 18 3.50 1.05 -18.46
CA VAL A 18 3.76 0.65 -19.86
C VAL A 18 3.70 1.93 -20.70
N TYR A 19 4.83 2.31 -21.29
CA TYR A 19 5.00 3.63 -21.92
C TYR A 19 5.35 3.59 -23.41
N GLN A 20 5.48 2.41 -23.97
CA GLN A 20 5.78 2.24 -25.39
C GLN A 20 4.62 1.59 -26.12
N ASN A 21 4.50 1.92 -27.40
CA ASN A 21 3.70 1.14 -28.34
C ASN A 21 4.41 -0.19 -28.58
N THR A 22 4.22 -1.07 -27.66
CA THR A 22 4.65 -2.43 -27.74
C THR A 22 3.64 -3.21 -28.55
N LYS A 23 4.02 -4.32 -29.08
CA LYS A 23 3.13 -5.17 -29.86
C LYS A 23 2.31 -6.00 -28.89
N ALA A 24 1.17 -5.47 -28.46
CA ALA A 24 0.23 -6.26 -27.68
C ALA A 24 -0.17 -7.54 -28.45
N ASP A 25 -0.32 -8.64 -27.72
CA ASP A 25 -0.89 -9.86 -28.28
C ASP A 25 -2.38 -9.69 -28.61
N LYS A 26 -3.02 -10.74 -29.14
CA LYS A 26 -4.45 -10.71 -29.51
C LYS A 26 -5.37 -10.52 -28.31
N GLU A 27 -4.93 -10.90 -27.14
CA GLU A 27 -5.62 -10.76 -25.86
C GLU A 27 -5.41 -9.38 -25.22
N GLY A 28 -4.61 -8.52 -25.85
CA GLY A 28 -4.31 -7.16 -25.36
C GLY A 28 -3.26 -7.12 -24.28
N ASN A 29 -2.45 -8.19 -24.14
CA ASN A 29 -1.32 -8.22 -23.20
C ASN A 29 -0.07 -7.64 -23.87
N ASP A 30 0.78 -7.06 -23.06
CA ASP A 30 2.06 -6.54 -23.48
C ASP A 30 3.17 -6.88 -22.51
N ILE A 31 4.39 -6.83 -22.99
CA ILE A 31 5.57 -7.16 -22.19
C ILE A 31 6.23 -5.87 -21.71
N ARG A 32 6.26 -5.70 -20.40
CA ARG A 32 7.02 -4.65 -19.75
C ARG A 32 8.42 -5.15 -19.38
N ASN A 33 9.43 -4.52 -19.95
CA ASN A 33 10.83 -4.82 -19.66
C ASN A 33 11.48 -3.74 -18.80
N GLY A 34 12.52 -4.13 -18.07
CA GLY A 34 13.39 -3.21 -17.34
C GLY A 34 12.70 -2.59 -16.11
N ILE A 35 11.89 -3.36 -15.37
CA ILE A 35 11.39 -2.93 -14.07
C ILE A 35 12.46 -3.24 -13.02
N TYR A 36 13.09 -2.21 -12.48
CA TYR A 36 14.04 -2.37 -11.38
C TYR A 36 13.29 -2.47 -10.05
N LEU A 37 13.40 -3.59 -9.38
CA LEU A 37 12.93 -3.76 -8.00
C LEU A 37 14.07 -3.43 -7.04
N PRO A 38 13.92 -2.42 -6.16
CA PRO A 38 14.87 -2.15 -5.09
C PRO A 38 15.06 -3.34 -4.14
N GLU A 39 16.04 -3.25 -3.25
CA GLU A 39 16.28 -4.26 -2.23
C GLU A 39 15.01 -4.58 -1.41
N GLY A 40 14.81 -5.85 -1.07
CA GLY A 40 13.66 -6.37 -0.33
C GLY A 40 12.80 -7.28 -1.19
N THR A 41 11.67 -7.69 -0.65
CA THR A 41 10.67 -8.49 -1.36
C THR A 41 9.51 -7.60 -1.78
N TRP A 42 9.08 -7.75 -3.02
CA TRP A 42 7.99 -6.98 -3.61
C TRP A 42 6.86 -7.91 -4.01
N ILE A 43 5.64 -7.44 -3.92
CA ILE A 43 4.43 -8.21 -4.21
C ILE A 43 3.69 -7.49 -5.34
N ASP A 44 3.40 -8.21 -6.43
CA ASP A 44 2.49 -7.68 -7.45
C ASP A 44 1.12 -7.42 -6.79
N TYR A 45 0.71 -6.17 -6.78
CA TYR A 45 -0.51 -5.72 -6.10
C TYR A 45 -1.77 -6.43 -6.58
N PHE A 46 -1.79 -6.87 -7.84
CA PHE A 46 -2.97 -7.47 -8.45
C PHE A 46 -2.96 -9.01 -8.39
N SER A 47 -1.80 -9.64 -8.60
CA SER A 47 -1.69 -11.11 -8.60
C SER A 47 -1.35 -11.68 -7.23
N GLY A 48 -0.70 -10.89 -6.36
CA GLY A 48 -0.14 -11.36 -5.10
C GLY A 48 1.18 -12.14 -5.25
N GLU A 49 1.73 -12.22 -6.47
CA GLU A 49 3.00 -12.90 -6.72
C GLU A 49 4.16 -12.14 -6.10
N LYS A 50 5.09 -12.87 -5.47
CA LYS A 50 6.25 -12.31 -4.79
C LYS A 50 7.49 -12.34 -5.67
N TYR A 51 8.23 -11.24 -5.63
CA TYR A 51 9.47 -11.04 -6.36
C TYR A 51 10.56 -10.58 -5.40
N GLU A 52 11.71 -11.25 -5.44
CA GLU A 52 12.90 -10.76 -4.75
C GLU A 52 13.42 -9.52 -5.46
N GLY A 53 13.79 -8.52 -4.67
CA GLY A 53 14.33 -7.26 -5.17
C GLY A 53 15.82 -7.32 -5.54
N ASN A 54 16.42 -6.15 -5.65
CA ASN A 54 17.78 -5.92 -6.12
C ASN A 54 18.04 -6.53 -7.52
N ARG A 55 17.03 -6.47 -8.38
CA ARG A 55 17.10 -6.99 -9.75
C ARG A 55 16.21 -6.22 -10.71
N ILE A 56 16.42 -6.50 -11.98
CA ILE A 56 15.57 -6.01 -13.06
C ILE A 56 14.66 -7.15 -13.51
N LEU A 57 13.35 -6.90 -13.48
CA LEU A 57 12.39 -7.79 -14.11
C LEU A 57 12.34 -7.50 -15.60
N SER A 58 12.44 -8.55 -16.39
CA SER A 58 12.20 -8.54 -17.83
C SER A 58 11.09 -9.51 -18.18
N ASN A 59 10.43 -9.26 -19.30
CA ASN A 59 9.28 -10.07 -19.76
C ASN A 59 8.12 -10.12 -18.74
N PHE A 60 7.89 -8.99 -18.04
CA PHE A 60 6.71 -8.89 -17.18
C PHE A 60 5.46 -8.73 -18.04
N ASP A 61 4.69 -9.79 -18.11
CA ASP A 61 3.47 -9.86 -18.91
C ASP A 61 2.30 -9.21 -18.16
N THR A 62 1.65 -8.27 -18.79
CA THR A 62 0.51 -7.57 -18.19
C THR A 62 -0.41 -7.05 -19.30
N PRO A 63 -1.73 -7.05 -19.07
CA PRO A 63 -2.65 -6.37 -19.99
C PRO A 63 -2.26 -4.90 -20.18
N VAL A 64 -2.30 -4.38 -21.41
CA VAL A 64 -1.90 -3.01 -21.75
C VAL A 64 -2.62 -1.95 -20.92
N TRP A 65 -3.88 -2.21 -20.59
CA TRP A 65 -4.71 -1.34 -19.76
C TRP A 65 -4.38 -1.38 -18.27
N LYS A 66 -3.56 -2.34 -17.81
CA LYS A 66 -3.26 -2.55 -16.40
C LYS A 66 -1.89 -1.98 -16.06
N LEU A 67 -1.87 -1.05 -15.16
CA LEU A 67 -0.64 -0.47 -14.64
C LEU A 67 0.08 -1.47 -13.72
N PRO A 68 1.32 -1.89 -14.02
CA PRO A 68 2.11 -2.68 -13.08
C PRO A 68 2.38 -1.90 -11.80
N VAL A 69 1.93 -2.46 -10.68
CA VAL A 69 2.09 -1.90 -9.34
C VAL A 69 2.60 -2.98 -8.41
N PHE A 70 3.68 -2.68 -7.71
CA PHE A 70 4.27 -3.57 -6.70
C PHE A 70 4.18 -2.91 -5.33
N VAL A 71 3.84 -3.70 -4.34
CA VAL A 71 3.82 -3.27 -2.95
C VAL A 71 4.97 -3.92 -2.20
N LYS A 72 5.60 -3.16 -1.31
CA LYS A 72 6.70 -3.66 -0.49
C LYS A 72 6.17 -4.68 0.52
N ASN A 73 6.83 -5.85 0.61
CA ASN A 73 6.51 -6.83 1.64
C ASN A 73 6.75 -6.24 3.04
N GLY A 74 5.75 -6.32 3.90
CA GLY A 74 5.74 -5.67 5.21
C GLY A 74 4.96 -4.36 5.26
N ALA A 75 4.45 -3.86 4.13
CA ALA A 75 3.72 -2.60 4.07
C ALA A 75 2.43 -2.64 4.91
N ILE A 76 2.12 -1.49 5.50
CA ILE A 76 0.86 -1.19 6.18
C ILE A 76 0.28 0.03 5.48
N ILE A 77 -0.85 -0.13 4.81
CA ILE A 77 -1.39 0.88 3.91
C ILE A 77 -2.75 1.35 4.40
N PRO A 78 -2.87 2.60 4.84
CA PRO A 78 -4.16 3.22 5.06
C PRO A 78 -4.93 3.32 3.74
N MET A 79 -6.17 2.89 3.76
CA MET A 79 -7.06 2.89 2.61
C MET A 79 -8.29 3.72 2.90
N THR A 80 -8.91 4.23 1.85
CA THR A 80 -10.21 4.87 1.95
C THR A 80 -11.27 4.02 1.26
N GLN A 81 -12.52 4.30 1.55
CA GLN A 81 -13.64 3.72 0.82
C GLN A 81 -13.64 4.20 -0.63
N PRO A 82 -14.08 3.36 -1.58
CA PRO A 82 -14.38 3.84 -2.92
C PRO A 82 -15.41 4.98 -2.85
N ASN A 83 -15.05 6.13 -3.35
CA ASN A 83 -15.93 7.31 -3.39
C ASN A 83 -15.57 8.16 -4.62
N ASN A 84 -16.52 8.97 -5.07
CA ASN A 84 -16.33 9.91 -6.16
C ASN A 84 -15.99 11.33 -5.66
N ASN A 85 -16.16 11.57 -4.36
CA ASN A 85 -15.96 12.87 -3.74
C ASN A 85 -15.44 12.70 -2.32
N VAL A 86 -14.46 13.50 -1.93
CA VAL A 86 -13.88 13.48 -0.57
C VAL A 86 -14.94 13.71 0.51
N SER A 87 -15.98 14.50 0.24
CA SER A 87 -17.08 14.75 1.18
C SER A 87 -17.97 13.52 1.46
N GLU A 88 -17.84 12.46 0.67
CA GLU A 88 -18.57 11.20 0.85
C GLU A 88 -17.80 10.19 1.71
N ILE A 89 -16.58 10.52 2.12
CA ILE A 89 -15.78 9.66 3.00
C ILE A 89 -16.42 9.66 4.39
N ASP A 90 -16.72 8.47 4.89
CA ASP A 90 -17.16 8.28 6.28
C ASP A 90 -15.95 8.39 7.23
N PRO A 91 -15.84 9.47 8.02
CA PRO A 91 -14.69 9.65 8.92
C PRO A 91 -14.70 8.68 10.10
N SER A 92 -15.80 7.96 10.33
CA SER A 92 -15.91 6.94 11.37
C SER A 92 -15.40 5.56 10.95
N LEU A 93 -15.09 5.37 9.65
CA LEU A 93 -14.52 4.13 9.13
C LEU A 93 -13.09 4.34 8.66
N ARG A 94 -12.18 3.52 9.15
CA ARG A 94 -10.82 3.42 8.65
C ARG A 94 -10.53 2.00 8.17
N ILE A 95 -9.72 1.89 7.12
CA ILE A 95 -9.38 0.64 6.47
C ILE A 95 -7.87 0.56 6.39
N TYR A 96 -7.28 -0.54 6.82
CA TYR A 96 -5.86 -0.80 6.68
C TYR A 96 -5.64 -2.09 5.91
N GLU A 97 -4.72 -2.03 4.95
CA GLU A 97 -4.27 -3.18 4.19
C GLU A 97 -2.86 -3.56 4.64
N PHE A 98 -2.68 -4.82 5.05
CA PHE A 98 -1.43 -5.34 5.60
C PHE A 98 -0.82 -6.37 4.66
N TYR A 99 0.50 -6.27 4.49
CA TYR A 99 1.36 -7.28 3.85
C TYR A 99 2.35 -7.81 4.89
N PRO A 100 1.94 -8.67 5.82
CA PRO A 100 2.70 -8.98 7.02
C PRO A 100 4.08 -9.58 6.71
N ASN A 101 5.12 -9.05 7.35
CA ASN A 101 6.48 -9.56 7.28
C ASN A 101 7.29 -9.08 8.47
N ARG A 102 7.77 -10.02 9.31
CA ARG A 102 8.53 -9.70 10.52
C ARG A 102 7.83 -8.64 11.37
N HIS A 103 8.59 -7.66 11.88
CA HIS A 103 8.05 -6.49 12.56
C HIS A 103 8.09 -5.29 11.64
N THR A 104 6.95 -4.65 11.46
CA THR A 104 6.80 -3.42 10.68
C THR A 104 5.89 -2.45 11.40
N ALA A 105 6.11 -1.16 11.19
CA ALA A 105 5.33 -0.10 11.80
C ALA A 105 5.15 1.07 10.83
N THR A 106 4.02 1.75 10.95
CA THR A 106 3.75 3.02 10.27
C THR A 106 3.02 3.97 11.19
N VAL A 107 3.15 5.27 10.91
CA VAL A 107 2.38 6.30 11.59
C VAL A 107 1.44 6.92 10.59
N GLU A 108 0.15 6.82 10.85
CA GLU A 108 -0.88 7.54 10.11
C GLU A 108 -1.07 8.92 10.73
N TYR A 109 -1.13 9.92 9.88
CA TYR A 109 -1.44 11.30 10.27
C TYR A 109 -2.80 11.66 9.68
N ASP A 110 -3.63 12.27 10.51
CA ASP A 110 -4.96 12.75 10.15
C ASP A 110 -5.10 14.21 10.59
N ASP A 111 -5.71 15.04 9.75
CA ASP A 111 -5.99 16.45 10.00
C ASP A 111 -7.38 16.82 9.48
N ASP A 112 -7.75 18.08 9.53
CA ASP A 112 -9.06 18.53 9.06
C ASP A 112 -9.22 18.52 7.53
N GLY A 113 -8.16 18.28 6.78
CA GLY A 113 -8.16 18.19 5.32
C GLY A 113 -8.48 19.50 4.60
N VAL A 114 -8.66 20.61 5.32
CA VAL A 114 -9.14 21.88 4.78
C VAL A 114 -8.22 23.05 5.10
N THR A 115 -7.73 23.10 6.34
CA THR A 115 -6.92 24.24 6.82
C THR A 115 -5.46 23.88 6.96
N GLU A 116 -4.59 24.88 7.19
CA GLU A 116 -3.18 24.67 7.54
C GLU A 116 -2.98 24.48 9.05
N ALA A 117 -4.02 24.08 9.79
CA ALA A 117 -3.98 23.95 11.24
C ALA A 117 -2.96 22.87 11.70
N TYR A 118 -2.62 21.90 10.84
CA TYR A 118 -1.56 20.94 11.08
C TYR A 118 -0.19 21.59 11.36
N ARG A 119 0.08 22.78 10.81
CA ARG A 119 1.28 23.58 11.10
C ARG A 119 1.31 24.13 12.53
N GLN A 120 0.19 24.08 13.22
CA GLN A 120 0.01 24.46 14.62
C GLN A 120 -0.19 23.24 15.52
N GLU A 121 0.31 22.09 15.08
CA GLU A 121 0.20 20.79 15.78
C GLU A 121 -1.26 20.30 15.96
N LYS A 122 -2.22 20.85 15.20
CA LYS A 122 -3.61 20.40 15.19
C LYS A 122 -3.77 19.25 14.21
N SER A 123 -3.21 18.13 14.59
CA SER A 123 -3.30 16.85 13.86
C SER A 123 -3.41 15.70 14.84
N VAL A 124 -3.81 14.56 14.34
CA VAL A 124 -3.83 13.30 15.09
C VAL A 124 -2.87 12.34 14.45
N SER A 125 -2.08 11.65 15.25
CA SER A 125 -1.23 10.57 14.80
C SER A 125 -1.64 9.25 15.43
N THR A 126 -1.55 8.16 14.66
CA THR A 126 -1.83 6.80 15.10
C THR A 126 -0.68 5.90 14.70
N LEU A 127 -0.02 5.27 15.67
CA LEU A 127 0.99 4.24 15.41
C LEU A 127 0.30 2.90 15.17
N ILE A 128 0.65 2.24 14.08
CA ILE A 128 0.13 0.94 13.67
C ILE A 128 1.31 0.00 13.48
N GLU A 129 1.26 -1.16 14.10
CA GLU A 129 2.31 -2.17 14.04
C GLU A 129 1.76 -3.50 13.54
N SER A 130 2.59 -4.22 12.81
CA SER A 130 2.35 -5.61 12.41
C SER A 130 3.57 -6.43 12.78
N ASN A 131 3.36 -7.56 13.44
CA ASN A 131 4.42 -8.47 13.82
C ASN A 131 4.08 -9.90 13.41
N VAL A 132 5.04 -10.58 12.80
CA VAL A 132 4.94 -12.01 12.46
C VAL A 132 5.97 -12.78 13.29
N ASP A 133 5.48 -13.66 14.15
CA ASP A 133 6.36 -14.48 15.01
C ASP A 133 6.94 -15.71 14.27
N ALA A 134 7.82 -16.43 14.98
CA ALA A 134 8.46 -17.64 14.45
C ALA A 134 7.48 -18.79 14.11
N LYS A 135 6.24 -18.71 14.57
CA LYS A 135 5.15 -19.65 14.27
C LYS A 135 4.20 -19.13 13.18
N ASN A 136 4.61 -18.09 12.45
CA ASN A 136 3.81 -17.40 11.43
C ASN A 136 2.48 -16.82 11.96
N ARG A 137 2.41 -16.47 13.23
CA ARG A 137 1.25 -15.77 13.77
C ARG A 137 1.42 -14.27 13.53
N VAL A 138 0.40 -13.66 12.96
CA VAL A 138 0.33 -12.23 12.71
C VAL A 138 -0.36 -11.55 13.89
N THR A 139 0.31 -10.57 14.48
CA THR A 139 -0.27 -9.69 15.50
C THR A 139 -0.28 -8.28 14.97
N ILE A 140 -1.45 -7.65 14.95
CA ILE A 140 -1.63 -6.27 14.55
C ILE A 140 -2.00 -5.46 15.78
N THR A 141 -1.27 -4.36 16.01
CA THR A 141 -1.51 -3.45 17.11
C THR A 141 -1.79 -2.06 16.57
N ILE A 142 -2.94 -1.51 16.89
CA ILE A 142 -3.30 -0.13 16.63
C ILE A 142 -3.25 0.60 17.97
N HIS A 143 -2.29 1.51 18.11
CA HIS A 143 -2.10 2.24 19.35
C HIS A 143 -3.14 3.36 19.52
N PRO A 144 -3.35 3.83 20.74
CA PRO A 144 -4.15 5.02 20.97
C PRO A 144 -3.64 6.21 20.16
N THR A 145 -4.56 7.01 19.67
CA THR A 145 -4.23 8.23 18.92
C THR A 145 -3.61 9.27 19.83
N ALA A 146 -2.66 10.05 19.30
CA ALA A 146 -2.07 11.21 19.94
C ALA A 146 -2.41 12.49 19.16
N GLY A 147 -2.69 13.56 19.87
CA GLY A 147 -3.09 14.83 19.29
C GLY A 147 -4.61 15.00 19.18
N SER A 148 -5.03 16.10 18.57
CA SER A 148 -6.45 16.40 18.32
C SER A 148 -6.60 17.53 17.29
N PHE A 149 -7.75 17.55 16.62
CA PHE A 149 -8.23 18.69 15.83
C PHE A 149 -9.76 18.76 15.90
N ASP A 150 -10.32 19.89 15.53
CA ASP A 150 -11.77 20.10 15.59
C ASP A 150 -12.48 19.23 14.54
N GLY A 151 -13.45 18.43 14.98
CA GLY A 151 -14.17 17.49 14.12
C GLY A 151 -13.57 16.08 14.06
N PHE A 152 -12.48 15.81 14.79
CA PHE A 152 -11.93 14.46 14.84
C PHE A 152 -12.90 13.46 15.48
N VAL A 153 -13.22 12.41 14.73
CA VAL A 153 -14.06 11.31 15.20
C VAL A 153 -13.19 10.29 15.92
N LYS A 154 -13.34 10.20 17.26
CA LYS A 154 -12.51 9.29 18.09
C LYS A 154 -12.91 7.83 17.94
N ASP A 155 -14.21 7.56 17.90
CA ASP A 155 -14.72 6.18 17.80
C ASP A 155 -14.80 5.78 16.35
N LYS A 156 -13.80 5.01 15.90
CA LYS A 156 -13.71 4.56 14.52
C LYS A 156 -13.92 3.06 14.41
N LYS A 157 -14.79 2.65 13.51
CA LYS A 157 -14.86 1.28 13.03
C LYS A 157 -13.63 1.00 12.19
N THR A 158 -12.93 -0.09 12.46
CA THR A 158 -11.68 -0.43 11.76
C THR A 158 -11.83 -1.74 11.00
N GLU A 159 -11.59 -1.68 9.70
CA GLU A 159 -11.51 -2.85 8.81
C GLU A 159 -10.02 -3.19 8.57
N LEU A 160 -9.66 -4.45 8.77
CA LEU A 160 -8.32 -4.96 8.53
C LEU A 160 -8.36 -5.91 7.34
N ARG A 161 -7.59 -5.60 6.29
CA ARG A 161 -7.38 -6.45 5.12
C ARG A 161 -5.99 -7.04 5.19
N ILE A 162 -5.89 -8.33 5.48
CA ILE A 162 -4.61 -8.99 5.71
C ILE A 162 -4.30 -9.89 4.53
N ASN A 163 -3.25 -9.55 3.77
CA ASN A 163 -2.78 -10.33 2.64
C ASN A 163 -1.80 -11.39 3.13
N VAL A 164 -2.22 -12.64 3.10
CA VAL A 164 -1.43 -13.81 3.49
C VAL A 164 -1.47 -14.86 2.38
N THR A 165 -0.38 -15.62 2.27
CA THR A 165 -0.25 -16.67 1.24
C THR A 165 -1.03 -17.95 1.57
N GLU A 166 -1.40 -18.14 2.84
CA GLU A 166 -2.14 -19.31 3.31
C GLU A 166 -3.42 -18.88 4.03
N LYS A 167 -4.48 -19.70 3.89
CA LYS A 167 -5.70 -19.45 4.66
C LYS A 167 -5.40 -19.50 6.16
N PRO A 168 -5.86 -18.51 6.94
CA PRO A 168 -5.74 -18.56 8.39
C PRO A 168 -6.36 -19.85 8.93
N LYS A 169 -5.66 -20.55 9.81
CA LYS A 169 -6.27 -21.62 10.59
C LYS A 169 -7.26 -20.97 11.56
N LYS A 170 -8.50 -21.44 11.54
CA LYS A 170 -9.52 -21.03 12.53
C LYS A 170 -9.09 -21.41 13.93
#